data_7f25f7d9d96687f9dba7180966216bc6
#
_entry.id   7f25f7d9d96687f9dba7180966216bc6
#
_cell.length_a   1.000
_cell.length_b   1.000
_cell.length_c   1.000
_cell.angle_alpha   90.00
_cell.angle_beta   90.00
_cell.angle_gamma   90.00
#
_symmetry.space_group_name_H-M   'P 1'
#
loop_
_entity.id
_entity.type
_entity.pdbx_description
1 polymer ?
#
loop_
_entity_poly.entity_id
_entity_poly.type
_entity_poly.pdbx_seq_one_letter_code
_entity_poly.pdbx_strand_id
1 'polypeptide(L)'
;MKTFLLNTHMGNISVDTDVIAQYAGNVADECFGIVGMAAMNSKEGFFGLLKRESMTKGINVTSNANGKLNIDFHVIVSYGVNIKTVTDNLISSVRYRVEDFTGLEVERINVYVEGVRVID
;
A
#
# COMPACT_ATOMS: atom_id res chain seq x y z
N MET A 1 10.86 -10.59 -8.56
CA MET A 1 11.11 -9.70 -7.41
C MET A 1 11.77 -8.41 -7.88
N LYS A 2 11.20 -7.29 -7.52
CA LYS A 2 11.75 -5.98 -7.91
C LYS A 2 12.48 -5.36 -6.74
N THR A 3 13.55 -4.64 -7.03
CA THR A 3 14.33 -3.96 -6.01
C THR A 3 14.59 -2.52 -6.42
N PHE A 4 14.79 -1.67 -5.43
CA PHE A 4 15.28 -0.32 -5.62
C PHE A 4 16.72 -0.26 -5.17
N LEU A 5 17.51 0.51 -5.90
CA LEU A 5 18.92 0.68 -5.62
C LEU A 5 19.16 2.11 -5.20
N LEU A 6 19.65 2.29 -3.98
CA LEU A 6 20.08 3.58 -3.48
C LEU A 6 21.58 3.61 -3.50
N ASN A 7 22.13 4.59 -4.23
CA ASN A 7 23.59 4.75 -4.32
C ASN A 7 24.05 5.79 -3.31
N THR A 8 25.02 5.42 -2.49
CA THR A 8 25.67 6.35 -1.57
C THR A 8 27.14 6.38 -1.89
N HIS A 9 27.85 7.38 -1.38
CA HIS A 9 29.30 7.46 -1.58
C HIS A 9 30.06 6.33 -0.86
N MET A 10 29.40 5.60 0.03
CA MET A 10 30.00 4.49 0.77
C MET A 10 29.53 3.13 0.30
N GLY A 11 28.64 3.09 -0.68
CA GLY A 11 28.13 1.83 -1.20
C GLY A 11 26.72 1.96 -1.76
N ASN A 12 26.10 0.81 -2.00
CA ASN A 12 24.76 0.73 -2.55
C ASN A 12 23.83 0.08 -1.55
N ILE A 13 22.60 0.59 -1.48
CA ILE A 13 21.53 0.00 -0.68
C ILE A 13 20.45 -0.49 -1.64
N SER A 14 20.12 -1.77 -1.56
CA SER A 14 19.09 -2.37 -2.39
C SER A 14 17.86 -2.66 -1.52
N VAL A 15 16.71 -2.14 -1.92
CA VAL A 15 15.46 -2.32 -1.18
C VAL A 15 14.47 -3.09 -2.06
N ASP A 16 14.00 -4.21 -1.54
CA ASP A 16 13.01 -5.05 -2.21
C ASP A 16 11.64 -4.39 -2.14
N THR A 17 10.91 -4.35 -3.25
CA THR A 17 9.57 -3.77 -3.27
C THR A 17 8.60 -4.51 -2.36
N ASP A 18 8.82 -5.79 -2.12
CA ASP A 18 7.98 -6.55 -1.17
C ASP A 18 8.12 -6.04 0.25
N VAL A 19 9.32 -5.59 0.63
CA VAL A 19 9.56 -4.97 1.94
C VAL A 19 8.76 -3.67 2.06
N ILE A 20 8.78 -2.87 1.00
CA ILE A 20 8.02 -1.61 0.99
C ILE A 20 6.52 -1.89 1.06
N ALA A 21 6.04 -2.88 0.29
CA ALA A 21 4.63 -3.25 0.28
C ALA A 21 4.18 -3.74 1.66
N GLN A 22 5.01 -4.55 2.31
CA GLN A 22 4.69 -5.05 3.64
C GLN A 22 4.61 -3.91 4.66
N TYR A 23 5.55 -2.99 4.59
CA TYR A 23 5.53 -1.84 5.49
C TYR A 23 4.31 -0.96 5.24
N ALA A 24 4.01 -0.69 3.97
CA ALA A 24 2.84 0.11 3.59
C ALA A 24 1.55 -0.57 4.05
N GLY A 25 1.48 -1.89 3.96
CA GLY A 25 0.33 -2.66 4.44
C GLY A 25 0.14 -2.54 5.95
N ASN A 26 1.25 -2.56 6.69
CA ASN A 26 1.18 -2.37 8.15
C ASN A 26 0.66 -0.98 8.51
N VAL A 27 1.09 0.04 7.78
CA VAL A 27 0.60 1.40 7.98
C VAL A 27 -0.89 1.48 7.68
N ALA A 28 -1.31 0.88 6.57
CA ALA A 28 -2.71 0.88 6.17
C ALA A 28 -3.60 0.17 7.21
N ASP A 29 -3.10 -0.92 7.79
CA ASP A 29 -3.84 -1.67 8.79
C ASP A 29 -4.15 -0.83 10.04
N GLU A 30 -3.33 0.16 10.33
CA GLU A 30 -3.53 1.04 11.46
C GLU A 30 -4.46 2.22 11.15
N CYS A 31 -4.82 2.43 9.89
CA CYS A 31 -5.63 3.56 9.50
C CYS A 31 -7.11 3.32 9.81
N PHE A 32 -7.76 4.33 10.39
CA PHE A 32 -9.18 4.27 10.69
C PHE A 32 -9.98 4.02 9.41
N GLY A 33 -10.95 3.13 9.50
CA GLY A 33 -11.87 2.87 8.40
C GLY A 33 -11.39 1.84 7.40
N ILE A 34 -10.12 1.43 7.47
CA ILE A 34 -9.59 0.38 6.61
C ILE A 34 -9.76 -0.95 7.33
N VAL A 35 -10.56 -1.84 6.74
CA VAL A 35 -10.80 -3.16 7.29
C VAL A 35 -9.68 -4.12 6.91
N GLY A 36 -9.18 -3.98 5.69
CA GLY A 36 -8.10 -4.83 5.21
C GLY A 36 -7.82 -4.57 3.74
N MET A 37 -6.90 -5.36 3.21
CA MET A 37 -6.54 -5.31 1.79
C MET A 37 -7.39 -6.31 1.02
N ALA A 38 -7.53 -6.08 -0.27
CA ALA A 38 -8.26 -6.96 -1.16
C ALA A 38 -7.33 -7.48 -2.25
N ALA A 39 -7.50 -8.75 -2.62
CA ALA A 39 -6.79 -9.31 -3.76
C ALA A 39 -7.80 -9.60 -4.85
N MET A 40 -7.44 -9.30 -6.10
CA MET A 40 -8.27 -9.70 -7.22
C MET A 40 -8.14 -11.20 -7.40
N ASN A 41 -9.28 -11.89 -7.38
CA ASN A 41 -9.31 -13.28 -7.72
C ASN A 41 -9.65 -13.38 -9.21
N SER A 42 -8.62 -13.55 -10.03
CA SER A 42 -8.80 -13.54 -11.48
C SER A 42 -9.63 -14.71 -11.98
N LYS A 43 -9.66 -15.81 -11.25
CA LYS A 43 -10.46 -16.97 -11.66
C LYS A 43 -11.94 -16.76 -11.43
N GLU A 44 -12.28 -16.00 -10.42
CA GLU A 44 -13.67 -15.79 -10.03
C GLU A 44 -14.15 -14.37 -10.32
N GLY A 45 -13.24 -13.48 -10.67
CA GLY A 45 -13.56 -12.13 -11.05
C GLY A 45 -14.03 -11.23 -9.91
N PHE A 46 -13.70 -11.56 -8.67
CA PHE A 46 -14.07 -10.73 -7.55
C PHE A 46 -12.91 -10.60 -6.56
N PHE A 47 -13.02 -9.59 -5.70
CA PHE A 47 -12.03 -9.35 -4.67
C PHE A 47 -12.46 -9.98 -3.36
N GLY A 48 -11.51 -10.59 -2.66
CA GLY A 48 -11.72 -11.14 -1.34
C GLY A 48 -10.86 -10.42 -0.30
N LEU A 49 -11.27 -10.53 0.96
CA LEU A 49 -10.49 -9.98 2.07
C LEU A 49 -9.26 -10.86 2.31
N LEU A 50 -8.09 -10.25 2.29
CA LEU A 50 -6.84 -10.97 2.49
C LEU A 50 -6.57 -11.21 3.96
N LYS A 51 -5.95 -12.34 4.25
CA LYS A 51 -5.39 -12.61 5.58
C LYS A 51 -4.20 -11.67 5.81
N ARG A 52 -3.88 -11.46 7.08
CA ARG A 52 -2.82 -10.52 7.45
C ARG A 52 -1.48 -10.81 6.77
N GLU A 53 -1.09 -12.08 6.73
CA GLU A 53 0.17 -12.49 6.13
C GLU A 53 0.19 -12.36 4.60
N SER A 54 -0.98 -12.14 3.99
CA SER A 54 -1.11 -11.98 2.54
C SER A 54 -1.47 -10.56 2.14
N MET A 55 -1.38 -9.59 3.04
CA MET A 55 -1.79 -8.21 2.78
C MET A 55 -1.05 -7.57 1.62
N THR A 56 0.19 -7.97 1.39
CA THR A 56 0.98 -7.41 0.29
C THR A 56 0.40 -7.69 -1.09
N LYS A 57 -0.48 -8.68 -1.21
CA LYS A 57 -1.10 -9.00 -2.50
C LYS A 57 -2.07 -7.94 -2.98
N GLY A 58 -2.59 -7.13 -2.08
CA GLY A 58 -3.46 -6.01 -2.42
C GLY A 58 -2.69 -4.71 -2.62
N ILE A 59 -1.38 -4.75 -2.56
CA ILE A 59 -0.53 -3.57 -2.64
C ILE A 59 0.49 -3.79 -3.75
N ASN A 60 0.54 -2.86 -4.69
CA ASN A 60 1.49 -2.94 -5.79
C ASN A 60 2.44 -1.75 -5.70
N VAL A 61 3.74 -2.02 -5.58
CA VAL A 61 4.78 -1.00 -5.48
C VAL A 61 5.63 -1.06 -6.75
N THR A 62 5.73 0.06 -7.42
CA THR A 62 6.56 0.18 -8.62
C THR A 62 7.41 1.44 -8.53
N SER A 63 8.41 1.56 -9.38
CA SER A 63 9.18 2.79 -9.50
C SER A 63 9.03 3.35 -10.89
N ASN A 64 9.11 4.68 -10.99
CA ASN A 64 9.13 5.31 -12.29
C ASN A 64 10.59 5.57 -12.73
N ALA A 65 10.74 6.17 -13.92
CA ALA A 65 12.05 6.43 -14.50
C ALA A 65 12.91 7.38 -13.65
N ASN A 66 12.28 8.17 -12.79
CA ASN A 66 12.98 9.12 -11.92
C ASN A 66 13.35 8.52 -10.57
N GLY A 67 13.11 7.23 -10.36
CA GLY A 67 13.41 6.57 -9.10
C GLY A 67 12.41 6.85 -7.99
N LYS A 68 11.26 7.41 -8.31
CA LYS A 68 10.21 7.66 -7.34
C LYS A 68 9.26 6.48 -7.27
N LEU A 69 8.63 6.30 -6.10
CA LEU A 69 7.73 5.18 -5.86
C LEU A 69 6.31 5.53 -6.27
N ASN A 70 5.63 4.54 -6.84
CA ASN A 70 4.19 4.56 -7.05
C ASN A 70 3.60 3.38 -6.31
N ILE A 71 2.57 3.61 -5.52
CA ILE A 71 1.96 2.57 -4.69
C ILE A 71 0.47 2.53 -4.98
N ASP A 72 -0.02 1.34 -5.28
CA ASP A 72 -1.45 1.11 -5.48
C ASP A 72 -1.98 0.23 -4.36
N PHE A 73 -3.08 0.67 -3.75
CA PHE A 73 -3.77 -0.08 -2.71
C PHE A 73 -5.12 -0.54 -3.20
N HIS A 74 -5.45 -1.78 -2.93
CA HIS A 74 -6.81 -2.31 -3.11
C HIS A 74 -7.32 -2.62 -1.71
N VAL A 75 -8.32 -1.88 -1.25
CA VAL A 75 -8.73 -1.89 0.16
C VAL A 75 -10.21 -2.24 0.31
N ILE A 76 -10.52 -2.76 1.48
CA ILE A 76 -11.89 -2.94 1.96
C ILE A 76 -12.08 -1.94 3.09
N VAL A 77 -13.16 -1.15 3.03
CA VAL A 77 -13.44 -0.14 4.04
C VAL A 77 -14.65 -0.53 4.89
N SER A 78 -14.73 0.07 6.06
CA SER A 78 -15.86 -0.13 6.97
C SER A 78 -17.11 0.60 6.44
N TYR A 79 -18.25 -0.05 6.56
CA TYR A 79 -19.53 0.56 6.19
C TYR A 79 -19.77 1.82 7.03
N GLY A 80 -20.26 2.86 6.39
CA GLY A 80 -20.63 4.09 7.09
C GLY A 80 -19.53 5.13 7.23
N VAL A 81 -18.30 4.79 6.87
CA VAL A 81 -17.21 5.78 6.93
C VAL A 81 -17.26 6.69 5.71
N ASN A 82 -16.70 7.88 5.86
CA ASN A 82 -16.52 8.78 4.74
C ASN A 82 -15.30 8.31 3.95
N ILE A 83 -15.53 7.81 2.74
CA ILE A 83 -14.46 7.20 1.93
C ILE A 83 -13.35 8.20 1.63
N LYS A 84 -13.71 9.44 1.28
CA LYS A 84 -12.70 10.45 0.97
C LYS A 84 -11.80 10.73 2.17
N THR A 85 -12.39 10.87 3.36
CA THR A 85 -11.61 11.12 4.57
C THR A 85 -10.68 9.95 4.89
N VAL A 86 -11.19 8.74 4.78
CA VAL A 86 -10.39 7.53 5.05
C VAL A 86 -9.24 7.42 4.07
N THR A 87 -9.51 7.62 2.77
CA THR A 87 -8.47 7.49 1.76
C THR A 87 -7.46 8.61 1.83
N ASP A 88 -7.89 9.85 2.13
CA ASP A 88 -6.95 10.96 2.30
C ASP A 88 -6.00 10.68 3.48
N ASN A 89 -6.53 10.16 4.57
CA ASN A 89 -5.72 9.81 5.73
C ASN A 89 -4.74 8.68 5.41
N LEU A 90 -5.21 7.67 4.68
CA LEU A 90 -4.36 6.56 4.25
C LEU A 90 -3.20 7.07 3.40
N ILE A 91 -3.50 7.89 2.40
CA ILE A 91 -2.49 8.42 1.49
C ILE A 91 -1.46 9.24 2.26
N SER A 92 -1.90 10.14 3.13
CA SER A 92 -0.98 10.99 3.91
C SER A 92 -0.09 10.16 4.83
N SER A 93 -0.68 9.19 5.52
CA SER A 93 0.06 8.38 6.48
C SER A 93 1.09 7.49 5.77
N VAL A 94 0.67 6.85 4.68
CA VAL A 94 1.57 5.97 3.93
C VAL A 94 2.70 6.76 3.31
N ARG A 95 2.39 7.91 2.69
CA ARG A 95 3.44 8.73 2.07
C ARG A 95 4.50 9.13 3.09
N TYR A 96 4.07 9.67 4.22
CA TYR A 96 4.98 10.15 5.23
C TYR A 96 5.85 9.01 5.78
N ARG A 97 5.22 7.91 6.14
CA ARG A 97 5.93 6.81 6.81
C ARG A 97 6.82 6.02 5.86
N VAL A 98 6.37 5.82 4.62
CA VAL A 98 7.20 5.11 3.63
C VAL A 98 8.40 5.96 3.24
N GLU A 99 8.21 7.26 3.03
CA GLU A 99 9.33 8.15 2.72
C GLU A 99 10.33 8.20 3.86
N ASP A 100 9.86 8.24 5.10
CA ASP A 100 10.73 8.24 6.27
C ASP A 100 11.50 6.92 6.41
N PHE A 101 10.82 5.81 6.17
CA PHE A 101 11.41 4.48 6.32
C PHE A 101 12.43 4.17 5.23
N THR A 102 12.12 4.50 4.00
CA THR A 102 12.94 4.11 2.85
C THR A 102 13.93 5.18 2.41
N GLY A 103 13.67 6.44 2.72
CA GLY A 103 14.43 7.56 2.17
C GLY A 103 14.11 7.83 0.70
N LEU A 104 13.10 7.14 0.14
CA LEU A 104 12.70 7.34 -1.25
C LEU A 104 11.46 8.21 -1.31
N GLU A 105 11.35 9.00 -2.38
CA GLU A 105 10.18 9.84 -2.59
C GLU A 105 9.03 9.04 -3.15
N VAL A 106 7.83 9.22 -2.59
CA VAL A 106 6.60 8.60 -3.11
C VAL A 106 5.90 9.62 -3.98
N GLU A 107 5.81 9.33 -5.28
CA GLU A 107 5.21 10.26 -6.23
C GLU A 107 3.69 10.15 -6.22
N ARG A 108 3.17 8.93 -6.24
CA ARG A 108 1.72 8.72 -6.36
C ARG A 108 1.27 7.54 -5.53
N ILE A 109 0.15 7.73 -4.87
CA ILE A 109 -0.54 6.65 -4.17
C ILE A 109 -1.97 6.62 -4.70
N ASN A 110 -2.35 5.49 -5.30
CA ASN A 110 -3.70 5.26 -5.77
C ASN A 110 -4.41 4.31 -4.83
N VAL A 111 -5.64 4.63 -4.47
CA VAL A 111 -6.43 3.78 -3.58
C VAL A 111 -7.68 3.34 -4.32
N TYR A 112 -7.84 2.03 -4.44
CA TYR A 112 -9.01 1.42 -5.06
C TYR A 112 -9.83 0.77 -3.97
N VAL A 113 -11.03 1.31 -3.72
CA VAL A 113 -11.94 0.76 -2.72
C VAL A 113 -12.74 -0.34 -3.40
N GLU A 114 -12.42 -1.58 -3.05
CA GLU A 114 -12.97 -2.75 -3.73
C GLU A 114 -14.19 -3.33 -3.02
N GLY A 115 -14.42 -2.94 -1.78
CA GLY A 115 -15.56 -3.43 -1.05
C GLY A 115 -15.78 -2.69 0.25
N VAL A 116 -16.93 -2.93 0.84
CA VAL A 116 -17.36 -2.33 2.10
C VAL A 116 -17.82 -3.45 3.00
N ARG A 117 -17.44 -3.41 4.26
CA ARG A 117 -17.84 -4.39 5.25
C ARG A 117 -18.52 -3.74 6.43
N VAL A 118 -19.59 -4.38 6.89
CA VAL A 118 -20.24 -3.99 8.14
C VAL A 118 -19.45 -4.62 9.29
N ILE A 119 -19.00 -3.76 10.19
CA ILE A 119 -18.22 -4.19 11.36
C ILE A 119 -19.10 -4.00 12.58
N ASP A 120 -19.31 -5.07 13.34
CA ASP A 120 -20.11 -5.05 14.56
C ASP A 120 -19.27 -4.71 15.78
#